data_025bf1b60d50538f30db40ea1824e1a2
#
_entry.id   025bf1b60d50538f30db40ea1824e1a2
#
_cell.length_a   1.000
_cell.length_b   1.000
_cell.length_c   1.000
_cell.angle_alpha   90.00
_cell.angle_beta   90.00
_cell.angle_gamma   90.00
#
_symmetry.space_group_name_H-M   'P 1'
#
loop_
_entity.id
_entity.type
_entity.pdbx_description
1 polymer ?
#
loop_
_entity_poly.entity_id
_entity_poly.type
_entity_poly.pdbx_seq_one_letter_code
_entity_poly.pdbx_strand_id
1 'polypeptide(L)'
;MSAPVATAPSNAPTKTAASRVSAGAPKLVRLILRRDRIWLPVWLVSTFGVVASRANAQASLYPDAQAVRERYRAVMHDVPMFKIFQGPAYGMDPNALTAQEAGAAATMIAALGAVIFVVRHTRSEEQTGRSELVGSAAVGRHAQLAAALAVVLGSGVLLFLLCAATMFGLGMPGAGSLAFGLVVMGAVWVAAGMAAVAAQLTANVRAAMIGAFGAFYGMHFVRGAADMGEGFVKWLGWLVPNGWLVRSRPFAEERWWVFLLVAALVVALLWTAGRLATRRDLGAGFGTVVRPGPPRAAPGLRSAGALTWRLHRGMAITWLLGAIAISLPTGFVGADAMEQYAGSERLREWAAAMDANHLGEAFFTYIAFTMCFPITIYALMTVLRLRGEEHDGHAELLLSAPVSRVRWAAGYLLVALAVPAALLTVVGLGFGIGSGAVGEMFTTTASLIPAVWVMVGIAMAAYGLLGRRSVIVGWGALVVALTVEFGQHVGLPEWVFKAFSPFAHVLPFLGPPSTLTLATLALIAAVLIAVGLAGLQRRDLPA
;
A
#
# COMPACT_ATOMS: atom_id res chain seq x y z
N MET A 1 -23.87 21.28 -73.48
CA MET A 1 -24.74 20.35 -72.82
C MET A 1 -23.88 19.44 -71.98
N SER A 2 -23.74 19.75 -70.67
CA SER A 2 -22.94 18.94 -69.72
C SER A 2 -23.94 18.27 -68.79
N ALA A 3 -23.89 16.94 -68.72
CA ALA A 3 -24.76 16.12 -67.87
C ALA A 3 -24.31 16.21 -66.41
N PRO A 4 -25.22 16.23 -65.41
CA PRO A 4 -24.86 16.23 -64.00
C PRO A 4 -24.44 14.82 -63.55
N VAL A 5 -23.29 14.75 -62.87
CA VAL A 5 -22.80 13.53 -62.18
C VAL A 5 -23.66 13.31 -60.94
N ALA A 6 -24.42 12.22 -60.90
CA ALA A 6 -25.15 11.77 -59.75
C ALA A 6 -24.17 11.22 -58.70
N THR A 7 -24.05 11.89 -57.57
CA THR A 7 -23.34 11.38 -56.38
C THR A 7 -24.25 10.37 -55.68
N ALA A 8 -23.84 9.09 -55.62
CA ALA A 8 -24.48 8.05 -54.84
C ALA A 8 -24.35 8.36 -53.33
N PRO A 9 -25.41 8.13 -52.51
CA PRO A 9 -25.31 8.32 -51.05
C PRO A 9 -24.43 7.26 -50.46
N SER A 10 -23.35 7.69 -49.75
CA SER A 10 -22.50 6.84 -48.95
C SER A 10 -23.25 6.29 -47.74
N ASN A 11 -23.69 5.06 -47.83
CA ASN A 11 -24.25 4.28 -46.69
C ASN A 11 -23.13 3.79 -45.77
N ALA A 12 -22.29 4.68 -45.24
CA ALA A 12 -21.40 4.33 -44.12
C ALA A 12 -22.22 4.32 -42.83
N PRO A 13 -22.21 3.22 -42.03
CA PRO A 13 -22.97 3.15 -40.79
C PRO A 13 -22.51 4.29 -39.86
N THR A 14 -23.43 5.18 -39.53
CA THR A 14 -23.23 6.26 -38.56
C THR A 14 -22.82 5.66 -37.21
N LYS A 15 -21.51 5.66 -36.92
CA LYS A 15 -21.02 5.27 -35.58
C LYS A 15 -21.73 6.15 -34.55
N THR A 16 -22.41 5.53 -33.60
CA THR A 16 -23.10 6.22 -32.51
C THR A 16 -22.13 7.14 -31.76
N ALA A 17 -22.60 8.27 -31.24
CA ALA A 17 -21.76 9.26 -30.53
C ALA A 17 -20.92 8.61 -29.43
N ALA A 18 -21.46 7.60 -28.73
CA ALA A 18 -20.75 6.82 -27.73
C ALA A 18 -19.54 6.05 -28.30
N SER A 19 -19.63 5.53 -29.53
CA SER A 19 -18.52 4.82 -30.18
C SER A 19 -17.37 5.75 -30.60
N ARG A 20 -17.64 7.04 -30.81
CA ARG A 20 -16.61 8.05 -31.11
C ARG A 20 -15.87 8.49 -29.85
N VAL A 21 -16.57 8.55 -28.70
CA VAL A 21 -16.02 9.04 -27.42
C VAL A 21 -15.03 8.04 -26.79
N SER A 22 -15.20 6.74 -27.01
CA SER A 22 -14.32 5.66 -26.52
C SER A 22 -13.50 4.97 -27.62
N ALA A 23 -13.46 5.54 -28.83
CA ALA A 23 -12.70 4.99 -29.95
C ALA A 23 -11.23 4.77 -29.53
N GLY A 24 -10.68 3.58 -29.84
CA GLY A 24 -9.30 3.22 -29.47
C GLY A 24 -9.13 2.60 -28.08
N ALA A 25 -10.14 2.59 -27.20
CA ALA A 25 -10.03 2.00 -25.86
C ALA A 25 -9.54 0.53 -25.88
N PRO A 26 -9.98 -0.38 -26.76
CA PRO A 26 -9.47 -1.75 -26.79
C PRO A 26 -7.98 -1.86 -27.08
N LYS A 27 -7.43 -0.95 -27.90
CA LYS A 27 -6.00 -0.89 -28.18
C LYS A 27 -5.22 -0.44 -26.93
N LEU A 28 -5.76 0.52 -26.19
CA LEU A 28 -5.19 0.99 -24.93
C LEU A 28 -5.26 -0.08 -23.84
N VAL A 29 -6.35 -0.85 -23.74
CA VAL A 29 -6.44 -2.02 -22.84
C VAL A 29 -5.30 -3.00 -23.11
N ARG A 30 -5.07 -3.35 -24.40
CA ARG A 30 -3.97 -4.25 -24.76
C ARG A 30 -2.60 -3.66 -24.41
N LEU A 31 -2.41 -2.35 -24.57
CA LEU A 31 -1.19 -1.65 -24.19
C LEU A 31 -0.97 -1.71 -22.67
N ILE A 32 -2.00 -1.43 -21.87
CA ILE A 32 -1.97 -1.51 -20.41
C ILE A 32 -1.58 -2.92 -19.97
N LEU A 33 -2.25 -3.94 -20.48
CA LEU A 33 -1.97 -5.34 -20.13
C LEU A 33 -0.53 -5.75 -20.49
N ARG A 34 0.01 -5.29 -21.63
CA ARG A 34 1.41 -5.56 -22.01
C ARG A 34 2.40 -4.83 -21.09
N ARG A 35 2.10 -3.61 -20.72
CA ARG A 35 2.97 -2.78 -19.88
C ARG A 35 3.01 -3.29 -18.44
N ASP A 36 1.88 -3.71 -17.92
CA ASP A 36 1.75 -4.17 -16.54
C ASP A 36 1.72 -5.70 -16.41
N ARG A 37 2.27 -6.39 -17.41
CA ARG A 37 2.35 -7.87 -17.45
C ARG A 37 3.00 -8.53 -16.22
N ILE A 38 3.74 -7.76 -15.42
CA ILE A 38 4.34 -8.21 -14.16
C ILE A 38 3.53 -7.66 -12.97
N TRP A 39 3.27 -6.36 -12.93
CA TRP A 39 2.64 -5.72 -11.79
C TRP A 39 1.19 -6.10 -11.57
N LEU A 40 0.44 -6.28 -12.67
CA LEU A 40 -0.95 -6.71 -12.59
C LEU A 40 -1.09 -8.12 -11.99
N PRO A 41 -0.37 -9.16 -12.48
CA PRO A 41 -0.36 -10.47 -11.83
C PRO A 41 0.14 -10.43 -10.38
N VAL A 42 1.18 -9.65 -10.05
CA VAL A 42 1.67 -9.51 -8.68
C VAL A 42 0.57 -9.02 -7.75
N TRP A 43 -0.18 -7.99 -8.13
CA TRP A 43 -1.32 -7.50 -7.37
C TRP A 43 -2.42 -8.55 -7.21
N LEU A 44 -2.80 -9.21 -8.30
CA LEU A 44 -3.84 -10.26 -8.29
C LEU A 44 -3.42 -11.44 -7.40
N VAL A 45 -2.18 -11.92 -7.55
CA VAL A 45 -1.63 -13.02 -6.76
C VAL A 45 -1.50 -12.63 -5.28
N SER A 46 -1.08 -11.40 -4.98
CA SER A 46 -1.01 -10.91 -3.59
C SER A 46 -2.40 -10.87 -2.93
N THR A 47 -3.41 -10.37 -3.65
CA THR A 47 -4.78 -10.31 -3.14
C THR A 47 -5.36 -11.70 -2.96
N PHE A 48 -5.26 -12.55 -3.99
CA PHE A 48 -5.76 -13.92 -3.98
C PHE A 48 -4.99 -14.79 -2.97
N GLY A 49 -3.66 -14.65 -2.91
CA GLY A 49 -2.77 -15.42 -2.04
C GLY A 49 -3.10 -15.23 -0.55
N VAL A 50 -3.48 -14.02 -0.14
CA VAL A 50 -3.94 -13.78 1.24
C VAL A 50 -5.24 -14.53 1.52
N VAL A 51 -6.19 -14.54 0.60
CA VAL A 51 -7.44 -15.31 0.75
C VAL A 51 -7.14 -16.81 0.84
N ALA A 52 -6.37 -17.34 -0.10
CA ALA A 52 -6.03 -18.76 -0.14
C ALA A 52 -5.23 -19.18 1.10
N SER A 53 -4.25 -18.38 1.52
CA SER A 53 -3.45 -18.64 2.72
C SER A 53 -4.31 -18.69 3.98
N ARG A 54 -5.19 -17.70 4.19
CA ARG A 54 -6.05 -17.64 5.37
C ARG A 54 -7.07 -18.78 5.40
N ALA A 55 -7.70 -19.07 4.27
CA ALA A 55 -8.68 -20.15 4.17
C ALA A 55 -8.04 -21.53 4.40
N ASN A 56 -6.86 -21.79 3.80
CA ASN A 56 -6.14 -23.05 4.02
C ASN A 56 -5.59 -23.16 5.45
N ALA A 57 -5.06 -22.08 6.03
CA ALA A 57 -4.57 -22.08 7.41
C ALA A 57 -5.69 -22.41 8.40
N GLN A 58 -6.89 -21.85 8.17
CA GLN A 58 -8.06 -22.17 9.01
C GLN A 58 -8.43 -23.65 8.91
N ALA A 59 -8.46 -24.21 7.69
CA ALA A 59 -8.80 -25.61 7.47
C ALA A 59 -7.76 -26.59 8.04
N SER A 60 -6.46 -26.22 8.02
CA SER A 60 -5.36 -27.10 8.47
C SER A 60 -5.05 -26.98 9.96
N LEU A 61 -5.17 -25.79 10.54
CA LEU A 61 -4.78 -25.55 11.95
C LEU A 61 -5.89 -25.90 12.95
N TYR A 62 -7.14 -25.93 12.52
CA TYR A 62 -8.29 -26.17 13.38
C TYR A 62 -9.08 -27.37 12.88
N PRO A 63 -8.97 -28.54 13.56
CA PRO A 63 -9.52 -29.80 13.10
C PRO A 63 -11.05 -29.85 13.11
N ASP A 64 -11.68 -28.99 13.90
CA ASP A 64 -13.14 -28.94 14.02
C ASP A 64 -13.71 -27.53 14.24
N ALA A 65 -15.00 -27.41 14.07
CA ALA A 65 -15.75 -26.16 14.23
C ALA A 65 -15.70 -25.61 15.65
N GLN A 66 -15.50 -26.45 16.65
CA GLN A 66 -15.43 -26.02 18.04
C GLN A 66 -14.11 -25.31 18.32
N ALA A 67 -12.99 -25.86 17.85
CA ALA A 67 -11.67 -25.25 17.99
C ALA A 67 -11.62 -23.85 17.34
N VAL A 68 -12.26 -23.66 16.16
CA VAL A 68 -12.38 -22.36 15.51
C VAL A 68 -13.16 -21.37 16.39
N ARG A 69 -14.30 -21.81 16.96
CA ARG A 69 -15.14 -20.94 17.80
C ARG A 69 -14.45 -20.57 19.11
N GLU A 70 -13.74 -21.53 19.72
CA GLU A 70 -12.98 -21.30 20.94
C GLU A 70 -11.85 -20.31 20.70
N ARG A 71 -11.09 -20.48 19.63
CA ARG A 71 -10.08 -19.50 19.22
C ARG A 71 -10.68 -18.11 19.01
N TYR A 72 -11.79 -18.01 18.29
CA TYR A 72 -12.42 -16.72 18.02
C TYR A 72 -12.86 -16.03 19.32
N ARG A 73 -13.51 -16.78 20.23
CA ARG A 73 -13.92 -16.25 21.54
C ARG A 73 -12.72 -15.85 22.38
N ALA A 74 -11.67 -16.67 22.39
CA ALA A 74 -10.49 -16.41 23.21
C ALA A 74 -9.64 -15.23 22.69
N VAL A 75 -9.58 -15.03 21.36
CA VAL A 75 -8.58 -14.13 20.74
C VAL A 75 -9.19 -12.90 20.09
N MET A 76 -10.45 -12.96 19.61
CA MET A 76 -10.97 -11.92 18.71
C MET A 76 -12.26 -11.26 19.19
N HIS A 77 -13.09 -11.96 19.95
CA HIS A 77 -14.46 -11.51 20.23
C HIS A 77 -14.52 -10.16 20.95
N ASP A 78 -13.71 -9.97 21.96
CA ASP A 78 -13.75 -8.79 22.83
C ASP A 78 -12.65 -7.76 22.56
N VAL A 79 -11.76 -8.03 21.60
CA VAL A 79 -10.67 -7.12 21.27
C VAL A 79 -11.13 -6.05 20.30
N PRO A 80 -11.19 -4.77 20.70
CA PRO A 80 -11.65 -3.66 19.85
C PRO A 80 -10.89 -3.56 18.53
N MET A 81 -9.60 -3.84 18.54
CA MET A 81 -8.74 -3.78 17.36
C MET A 81 -9.20 -4.73 16.26
N PHE A 82 -9.59 -5.96 16.59
CA PHE A 82 -10.12 -6.89 15.59
C PHE A 82 -11.45 -6.41 15.01
N LYS A 83 -12.34 -5.82 15.83
CA LYS A 83 -13.59 -5.21 15.35
C LYS A 83 -13.33 -4.05 14.40
N ILE A 84 -12.32 -3.21 14.69
CA ILE A 84 -11.92 -2.10 13.82
C ILE A 84 -11.38 -2.60 12.47
N PHE A 85 -10.48 -3.57 12.47
CA PHE A 85 -9.84 -4.01 11.24
C PHE A 85 -10.65 -5.06 10.46
N GLN A 86 -11.25 -6.02 11.13
CA GLN A 86 -11.96 -7.14 10.49
C GLN A 86 -13.48 -6.95 10.42
N GLY A 87 -14.04 -6.10 11.29
CA GLY A 87 -15.48 -5.94 11.46
C GLY A 87 -16.08 -6.89 12.50
N PRO A 88 -17.38 -6.72 12.82
CA PRO A 88 -18.06 -7.60 13.75
C PRO A 88 -18.27 -8.99 13.16
N ALA A 89 -18.18 -10.03 13.97
CA ALA A 89 -18.65 -11.36 13.58
C ALA A 89 -20.18 -11.40 13.56
N TYR A 90 -20.74 -11.74 12.43
CA TYR A 90 -22.19 -11.90 12.27
C TYR A 90 -22.68 -13.32 12.58
N GLY A 91 -21.77 -14.27 12.81
CA GLY A 91 -22.05 -15.64 13.16
C GLY A 91 -20.81 -16.32 13.74
N MET A 92 -21.03 -17.43 14.45
CA MET A 92 -19.94 -18.28 14.98
C MET A 92 -19.70 -19.49 14.07
N ASP A 93 -20.18 -19.44 12.83
CA ASP A 93 -19.86 -20.46 11.83
C ASP A 93 -18.40 -20.31 11.39
N PRO A 94 -17.62 -21.40 11.33
CA PRO A 94 -16.20 -21.36 10.92
C PRO A 94 -15.99 -20.72 9.55
N ASN A 95 -16.93 -20.92 8.61
CA ASN A 95 -16.83 -20.34 7.28
C ASN A 95 -17.00 -18.81 7.32
N ALA A 96 -17.95 -18.32 8.16
CA ALA A 96 -18.17 -16.88 8.36
C ALA A 96 -16.94 -16.21 9.01
N LEU A 97 -16.34 -16.85 10.02
CA LEU A 97 -15.14 -16.35 10.66
C LEU A 97 -13.93 -16.33 9.73
N THR A 98 -13.77 -17.38 8.91
CA THR A 98 -12.73 -17.43 7.87
C THR A 98 -12.91 -16.32 6.85
N ALA A 99 -14.13 -16.09 6.37
CA ALA A 99 -14.43 -15.03 5.42
C ALA A 99 -14.18 -13.64 6.02
N GLN A 100 -14.47 -13.43 7.29
CA GLN A 100 -14.20 -12.17 8.00
C GLN A 100 -12.69 -11.87 8.02
N GLU A 101 -11.87 -12.82 8.47
CA GLU A 101 -10.41 -12.67 8.55
C GLU A 101 -9.77 -12.46 7.16
N ALA A 102 -10.10 -13.32 6.21
CA ALA A 102 -9.57 -13.25 4.85
C ALA A 102 -10.05 -11.99 4.11
N GLY A 103 -11.32 -11.64 4.27
CA GLY A 103 -11.96 -10.51 3.59
C GLY A 103 -11.40 -9.17 3.99
N ALA A 104 -11.08 -8.98 5.28
CA ALA A 104 -10.50 -7.72 5.76
C ALA A 104 -9.17 -7.40 5.08
N ALA A 105 -8.23 -8.34 5.07
CA ALA A 105 -6.93 -8.15 4.44
C ALA A 105 -7.04 -8.08 2.90
N ALA A 106 -7.85 -8.96 2.30
CA ALA A 106 -8.01 -9.01 0.86
C ALA A 106 -8.61 -7.72 0.29
N THR A 107 -9.65 -7.16 0.93
CA THR A 107 -10.29 -5.90 0.47
C THR A 107 -9.33 -4.71 0.55
N MET A 108 -8.43 -4.67 1.54
CA MET A 108 -7.42 -3.62 1.65
C MET A 108 -6.39 -3.71 0.51
N ILE A 109 -5.81 -4.89 0.27
CA ILE A 109 -4.83 -5.09 -0.81
C ILE A 109 -5.49 -4.89 -2.18
N ALA A 110 -6.71 -5.36 -2.35
CA ALA A 110 -7.49 -5.17 -3.57
C ALA A 110 -7.72 -3.68 -3.88
N ALA A 111 -8.15 -2.90 -2.89
CA ALA A 111 -8.35 -1.46 -3.04
C ALA A 111 -7.05 -0.70 -3.32
N LEU A 112 -5.95 -1.09 -2.65
CA LEU A 112 -4.63 -0.50 -2.87
C LEU A 112 -4.21 -0.60 -4.34
N GLY A 113 -4.25 -1.80 -4.91
CA GLY A 113 -3.91 -2.01 -6.30
C GLY A 113 -4.85 -1.28 -7.25
N ALA A 114 -6.16 -1.31 -6.99
CA ALA A 114 -7.15 -0.60 -7.81
C ALA A 114 -6.84 0.90 -7.92
N VAL A 115 -6.54 1.57 -6.79
CA VAL A 115 -6.16 2.99 -6.78
C VAL A 115 -4.87 3.22 -7.56
N ILE A 116 -3.82 2.41 -7.30
CA ILE A 116 -2.53 2.54 -7.98
C ILE A 116 -2.71 2.42 -9.50
N PHE A 117 -3.38 1.38 -9.98
CA PHE A 117 -3.53 1.14 -11.42
C PHE A 117 -4.39 2.20 -12.11
N VAL A 118 -5.51 2.64 -11.51
CA VAL A 118 -6.33 3.70 -12.10
C VAL A 118 -5.55 5.02 -12.20
N VAL A 119 -4.91 5.46 -11.12
CA VAL A 119 -4.15 6.73 -11.11
C VAL A 119 -2.93 6.65 -12.05
N ARG A 120 -2.23 5.50 -12.09
CA ARG A 120 -1.09 5.26 -12.96
C ARG A 120 -1.46 5.40 -14.45
N HIS A 121 -2.57 4.79 -14.87
CA HIS A 121 -3.00 4.79 -16.28
C HIS A 121 -3.87 5.98 -16.67
N THR A 122 -4.12 6.91 -15.76
CA THR A 122 -4.84 8.14 -16.02
C THR A 122 -3.95 9.34 -15.71
N ARG A 123 -3.85 9.75 -14.47
CA ARG A 123 -3.18 10.99 -14.06
C ARG A 123 -1.67 10.96 -14.27
N SER A 124 -1.01 9.81 -14.04
CA SER A 124 0.43 9.70 -14.26
C SER A 124 0.80 9.82 -15.76
N GLU A 125 -0.03 9.28 -16.65
CA GLU A 125 0.18 9.44 -18.10
C GLU A 125 -0.02 10.89 -18.57
N GLU A 126 -0.97 11.63 -17.96
CA GLU A 126 -1.15 13.05 -18.24
C GLU A 126 0.03 13.87 -17.73
N GLN A 127 0.49 13.62 -16.49
CA GLN A 127 1.60 14.37 -15.89
C GLN A 127 2.93 14.16 -16.64
N THR A 128 3.12 13.00 -17.28
CA THR A 128 4.31 12.70 -18.10
C THR A 128 4.19 13.14 -19.57
N GLY A 129 3.10 13.81 -19.95
CA GLY A 129 2.86 14.25 -21.33
C GLY A 129 2.49 13.14 -22.32
N ARG A 130 2.47 11.86 -21.89
CA ARG A 130 2.16 10.72 -22.75
C ARG A 130 0.72 10.73 -23.26
N SER A 131 -0.20 11.31 -22.47
CA SER A 131 -1.60 11.47 -22.88
C SER A 131 -1.75 12.40 -24.08
N GLU A 132 -0.86 13.38 -24.27
CA GLU A 132 -0.85 14.27 -25.44
C GLU A 132 -0.43 13.51 -26.70
N LEU A 133 0.58 12.64 -26.60
CA LEU A 133 1.01 11.78 -27.70
C LEU A 133 -0.10 10.80 -28.13
N VAL A 134 -0.84 10.25 -27.16
CA VAL A 134 -1.98 9.37 -27.43
C VAL A 134 -3.16 10.18 -28.00
N GLY A 135 -3.38 11.40 -27.51
CA GLY A 135 -4.45 12.30 -27.94
C GLY A 135 -4.27 12.86 -29.37
N SER A 136 -3.04 12.88 -29.90
CA SER A 136 -2.76 13.24 -31.32
C SER A 136 -3.21 12.14 -32.29
N ALA A 137 -3.44 10.91 -31.82
CA ALA A 137 -4.01 9.83 -32.61
C ALA A 137 -5.55 9.89 -32.61
N ALA A 138 -6.19 9.11 -33.50
CA ALA A 138 -7.67 9.00 -33.58
C ALA A 138 -8.25 8.23 -32.37
N VAL A 139 -8.07 8.77 -31.16
CA VAL A 139 -8.49 8.18 -29.88
C VAL A 139 -9.56 9.07 -29.22
N GLY A 140 -10.64 8.47 -28.75
CA GLY A 140 -11.72 9.21 -28.09
C GLY A 140 -11.30 9.81 -26.75
N ARG A 141 -11.89 10.95 -26.38
CA ARG A 141 -11.56 11.70 -25.15
C ARG A 141 -11.62 10.86 -23.86
N HIS A 142 -12.50 9.89 -23.78
CA HIS A 142 -12.65 9.00 -22.63
C HIS A 142 -11.90 7.67 -22.76
N ALA A 143 -11.24 7.42 -23.89
CA ALA A 143 -10.67 6.11 -24.20
C ALA A 143 -9.60 5.68 -23.17
N GLN A 144 -8.80 6.60 -22.67
CA GLN A 144 -7.76 6.32 -21.66
C GLN A 144 -8.39 5.95 -20.31
N LEU A 145 -9.35 6.74 -19.82
CA LEU A 145 -10.06 6.45 -18.58
C LEU A 145 -10.85 5.13 -18.70
N ALA A 146 -11.56 4.94 -19.82
CA ALA A 146 -12.32 3.72 -20.08
C ALA A 146 -11.42 2.48 -20.13
N ALA A 147 -10.24 2.57 -20.75
CA ALA A 147 -9.28 1.47 -20.81
C ALA A 147 -8.71 1.12 -19.43
N ALA A 148 -8.32 2.12 -18.65
CA ALA A 148 -7.83 1.93 -17.28
C ALA A 148 -8.90 1.26 -16.41
N LEU A 149 -10.12 1.76 -16.44
CA LEU A 149 -11.24 1.20 -15.70
C LEU A 149 -11.59 -0.21 -16.19
N ALA A 150 -11.61 -0.47 -17.50
CA ALA A 150 -11.90 -1.82 -18.03
C ALA A 150 -10.90 -2.87 -17.50
N VAL A 151 -9.60 -2.53 -17.43
CA VAL A 151 -8.58 -3.44 -16.88
C VAL A 151 -8.81 -3.67 -15.38
N VAL A 152 -9.02 -2.61 -14.59
CA VAL A 152 -9.15 -2.74 -13.13
C VAL A 152 -10.47 -3.39 -12.73
N LEU A 153 -11.58 -3.01 -13.36
CA LEU A 153 -12.88 -3.64 -13.11
C LEU A 153 -12.90 -5.10 -13.55
N GLY A 154 -12.27 -5.41 -14.69
CA GLY A 154 -12.08 -6.80 -15.15
C GLY A 154 -11.20 -7.62 -14.21
N SER A 155 -10.18 -7.00 -13.61
CA SER A 155 -9.36 -7.62 -12.54
C SER A 155 -10.20 -7.91 -11.29
N GLY A 156 -11.16 -7.04 -10.94
CA GLY A 156 -12.11 -7.27 -9.87
C GLY A 156 -13.00 -8.49 -10.14
N VAL A 157 -13.48 -8.67 -11.39
CA VAL A 157 -14.24 -9.87 -11.78
C VAL A 157 -13.38 -11.13 -11.68
N LEU A 158 -12.12 -11.06 -12.10
CA LEU A 158 -11.20 -12.21 -11.97
C LEU A 158 -10.98 -12.57 -10.51
N LEU A 159 -10.75 -11.59 -9.63
CA LEU A 159 -10.62 -11.81 -8.19
C LEU A 159 -11.91 -12.40 -7.58
N PHE A 160 -13.08 -11.92 -7.99
CA PHE A 160 -14.37 -12.52 -7.61
C PHE A 160 -14.38 -14.01 -7.91
N LEU A 161 -14.08 -14.40 -9.15
CA LEU A 161 -14.09 -15.79 -9.58
C LEU A 161 -13.08 -16.64 -8.82
N LEU A 162 -11.84 -16.16 -8.67
CA LEU A 162 -10.79 -16.87 -7.96
C LEU A 162 -11.12 -17.06 -6.48
N CYS A 163 -11.56 -16.00 -5.79
CA CYS A 163 -11.89 -16.07 -4.36
C CYS A 163 -13.12 -16.97 -4.11
N ALA A 164 -14.17 -16.82 -4.92
CA ALA A 164 -15.37 -17.66 -4.81
C ALA A 164 -15.06 -19.14 -5.07
N ALA A 165 -14.26 -19.43 -6.13
CA ALA A 165 -13.84 -20.79 -6.46
C ALA A 165 -12.99 -21.43 -5.36
N THR A 166 -12.10 -20.64 -4.71
CA THR A 166 -11.27 -21.13 -3.60
C THR A 166 -12.12 -21.51 -2.40
N MET A 167 -13.03 -20.63 -1.96
CA MET A 167 -13.93 -20.92 -0.85
C MET A 167 -14.81 -22.14 -1.12
N PHE A 168 -15.40 -22.20 -2.33
CA PHE A 168 -16.21 -23.34 -2.76
C PHE A 168 -15.40 -24.63 -2.84
N GLY A 169 -14.16 -24.58 -3.37
CA GLY A 169 -13.26 -25.72 -3.48
C GLY A 169 -12.79 -26.29 -2.13
N LEU A 170 -12.84 -25.47 -1.08
CA LEU A 170 -12.60 -25.90 0.31
C LEU A 170 -13.87 -26.46 0.99
N GLY A 171 -14.94 -26.71 0.24
CA GLY A 171 -16.20 -27.28 0.74
C GLY A 171 -17.15 -26.29 1.40
N MET A 172 -16.90 -24.98 1.29
CA MET A 172 -17.79 -23.97 1.87
C MET A 172 -19.06 -23.79 1.01
N PRO A 173 -20.20 -23.36 1.61
CA PRO A 173 -21.46 -23.15 0.90
C PRO A 173 -21.34 -22.21 -0.30
N GLY A 174 -21.94 -22.55 -1.43
CA GLY A 174 -21.81 -21.79 -2.68
C GLY A 174 -22.34 -20.36 -2.59
N ALA A 175 -23.46 -20.12 -1.88
CA ALA A 175 -24.02 -18.78 -1.68
C ALA A 175 -23.03 -17.86 -0.95
N GLY A 176 -22.46 -18.31 0.17
CA GLY A 176 -21.45 -17.57 0.93
C GLY A 176 -20.17 -17.35 0.14
N SER A 177 -19.73 -18.36 -0.65
CA SER A 177 -18.55 -18.25 -1.51
C SER A 177 -18.72 -17.17 -2.59
N LEU A 178 -19.89 -17.11 -3.24
CA LEU A 178 -20.22 -16.04 -4.19
C LEU A 178 -20.31 -14.67 -3.50
N ALA A 179 -20.97 -14.60 -2.35
CA ALA A 179 -21.08 -13.36 -1.59
C ALA A 179 -19.68 -12.83 -1.18
N PHE A 180 -18.77 -13.72 -0.73
CA PHE A 180 -17.39 -13.37 -0.40
C PHE A 180 -16.61 -12.82 -1.60
N GLY A 181 -16.71 -13.49 -2.75
CA GLY A 181 -16.09 -13.00 -3.98
C GLY A 181 -16.62 -11.61 -4.39
N LEU A 182 -17.94 -11.37 -4.23
CA LEU A 182 -18.55 -10.05 -4.48
C LEU A 182 -18.05 -8.97 -3.52
N VAL A 183 -17.72 -9.31 -2.28
CA VAL A 183 -17.11 -8.37 -1.33
C VAL A 183 -15.75 -7.91 -1.85
N VAL A 184 -14.89 -8.81 -2.30
CA VAL A 184 -13.57 -8.47 -2.85
C VAL A 184 -13.71 -7.65 -4.14
N MET A 185 -14.59 -8.06 -5.06
CA MET A 185 -14.87 -7.30 -6.28
C MET A 185 -15.41 -5.90 -5.97
N GLY A 186 -16.35 -5.79 -5.04
CA GLY A 186 -16.94 -4.52 -4.60
C GLY A 186 -15.88 -3.56 -4.06
N ALA A 187 -14.91 -4.04 -3.28
CA ALA A 187 -13.80 -3.22 -2.81
C ALA A 187 -12.93 -2.69 -3.96
N VAL A 188 -12.58 -3.54 -4.95
CA VAL A 188 -11.87 -3.12 -6.17
C VAL A 188 -12.65 -2.05 -6.92
N TRP A 189 -13.93 -2.27 -7.15
CA TRP A 189 -14.75 -1.39 -7.97
C TRP A 189 -15.01 -0.03 -7.31
N VAL A 190 -15.28 -0.01 -6.01
CA VAL A 190 -15.46 1.23 -5.24
C VAL A 190 -14.15 2.02 -5.21
N ALA A 191 -13.01 1.37 -4.91
CA ALA A 191 -11.71 2.01 -4.89
C ALA A 191 -11.30 2.54 -6.28
N ALA A 192 -11.56 1.79 -7.35
CA ALA A 192 -11.34 2.23 -8.73
C ALA A 192 -12.19 3.46 -9.09
N GLY A 193 -13.46 3.48 -8.69
CA GLY A 193 -14.34 4.62 -8.89
C GLY A 193 -13.87 5.86 -8.13
N MET A 194 -13.49 5.71 -6.86
CA MET A 194 -12.90 6.81 -6.06
C MET A 194 -11.61 7.34 -6.69
N ALA A 195 -10.74 6.45 -7.14
CA ALA A 195 -9.49 6.82 -7.81
C ALA A 195 -9.74 7.55 -9.14
N ALA A 196 -10.75 7.10 -9.91
CA ALA A 196 -11.15 7.75 -11.14
C ALA A 196 -11.65 9.18 -10.90
N VAL A 197 -12.45 9.42 -9.86
CA VAL A 197 -12.91 10.75 -9.46
C VAL A 197 -11.74 11.60 -8.96
N ALA A 198 -10.91 11.07 -8.04
CA ALA A 198 -9.75 11.77 -7.49
C ALA A 198 -8.77 12.22 -8.59
N ALA A 199 -8.55 11.38 -9.61
CA ALA A 199 -7.74 11.70 -10.78
C ALA A 199 -8.30 12.87 -11.59
N GLN A 200 -9.59 13.16 -11.57
CA GLN A 200 -10.17 14.32 -12.25
C GLN A 200 -10.12 15.61 -11.39
N LEU A 201 -10.16 15.47 -10.06
CA LEU A 201 -10.20 16.61 -9.14
C LEU A 201 -8.84 17.32 -9.00
N THR A 202 -7.73 16.61 -9.18
CA THR A 202 -6.39 17.17 -8.96
C THR A 202 -5.47 17.00 -10.16
N ALA A 203 -4.55 17.96 -10.36
CA ALA A 203 -3.50 17.89 -11.39
C ALA A 203 -2.30 17.02 -10.97
N ASN A 204 -2.20 16.64 -9.70
CA ASN A 204 -1.03 15.98 -9.14
C ASN A 204 -1.31 14.50 -8.84
N VAL A 205 -0.47 13.59 -9.37
CA VAL A 205 -0.55 12.14 -9.13
C VAL A 205 -0.59 11.78 -7.66
N ARG A 206 0.26 12.42 -6.83
CA ARG A 206 0.32 12.13 -5.39
C ARG A 206 -0.96 12.55 -4.68
N ALA A 207 -1.49 13.73 -5.03
CA ALA A 207 -2.74 14.20 -4.44
C ALA A 207 -3.92 13.31 -4.86
N ALA A 208 -3.96 12.81 -6.09
CA ALA A 208 -4.96 11.83 -6.53
C ALA A 208 -4.87 10.52 -5.75
N MET A 209 -3.64 9.99 -5.55
CA MET A 209 -3.43 8.79 -4.75
C MET A 209 -3.82 9.00 -3.30
N ILE A 210 -3.31 10.04 -2.64
CA ILE A 210 -3.61 10.35 -1.24
C ILE A 210 -5.12 10.56 -1.04
N GLY A 211 -5.77 11.28 -1.96
CA GLY A 211 -7.21 11.52 -1.91
C GLY A 211 -8.02 10.21 -2.02
N ALA A 212 -7.68 9.34 -2.96
CA ALA A 212 -8.37 8.07 -3.15
C ALA A 212 -8.09 7.07 -2.02
N PHE A 213 -6.83 6.94 -1.60
CA PHE A 213 -6.46 6.12 -0.44
C PHE A 213 -7.08 6.65 0.85
N GLY A 214 -6.92 7.95 1.11
CA GLY A 214 -7.46 8.59 2.29
C GLY A 214 -8.97 8.44 2.39
N ALA A 215 -9.68 8.54 1.27
CA ALA A 215 -11.11 8.29 1.23
C ALA A 215 -11.43 6.82 1.57
N PHE A 216 -10.85 5.85 0.86
CA PHE A 216 -11.15 4.44 1.06
C PHE A 216 -10.76 3.94 2.46
N TYR A 217 -9.53 4.19 2.88
CA TYR A 217 -9.04 3.75 4.19
C TYR A 217 -9.62 4.57 5.35
N GLY A 218 -9.86 5.88 5.15
CA GLY A 218 -10.57 6.70 6.12
C GLY A 218 -11.99 6.19 6.39
N MET A 219 -12.71 5.80 5.34
CA MET A 219 -14.03 5.16 5.48
C MET A 219 -13.96 3.81 6.19
N HIS A 220 -12.84 3.06 6.05
CA HIS A 220 -12.62 1.84 6.80
C HIS A 220 -12.54 2.08 8.31
N PHE A 221 -11.81 3.12 8.74
CA PHE A 221 -11.75 3.51 10.15
C PHE A 221 -13.08 4.06 10.68
N VAL A 222 -13.81 4.84 9.87
CA VAL A 222 -15.18 5.28 10.23
C VAL A 222 -16.09 4.07 10.46
N ARG A 223 -16.01 3.07 9.58
CA ARG A 223 -16.73 1.79 9.78
C ARG A 223 -16.30 1.11 11.08
N GLY A 224 -14.98 1.02 11.34
CA GLY A 224 -14.45 0.40 12.55
C GLY A 224 -14.96 1.08 13.82
N ALA A 225 -14.94 2.41 13.87
CA ALA A 225 -15.50 3.18 14.96
C ALA A 225 -17.02 2.96 15.13
N ALA A 226 -17.76 2.89 14.01
CA ALA A 226 -19.18 2.61 14.02
C ALA A 226 -19.50 1.19 14.53
N ASP A 227 -18.67 0.21 14.21
CA ASP A 227 -18.86 -1.19 14.65
C ASP A 227 -18.55 -1.39 16.15
N MET A 228 -17.82 -0.46 16.79
CA MET A 228 -17.59 -0.40 18.22
C MET A 228 -18.63 0.43 18.97
N GLY A 229 -19.27 1.36 18.27
CA GLY A 229 -20.21 2.31 18.86
C GLY A 229 -21.59 1.72 19.11
N GLU A 230 -22.32 2.37 20.03
CA GLU A 230 -23.73 2.09 20.31
C GLU A 230 -24.64 3.19 19.78
N GLY A 231 -25.93 2.96 19.77
CA GLY A 231 -26.95 3.94 19.37
C GLY A 231 -26.70 4.53 17.98
N PHE A 232 -26.64 5.85 17.88
CA PHE A 232 -26.46 6.57 16.60
C PHE A 232 -25.11 6.29 15.94
N VAL A 233 -24.04 6.08 16.72
CA VAL A 233 -22.69 5.84 16.17
C VAL A 233 -22.66 4.58 15.28
N LYS A 234 -23.42 3.56 15.67
CA LYS A 234 -23.55 2.31 14.87
C LYS A 234 -24.10 2.54 13.46
N TRP A 235 -24.94 3.58 13.26
CA TRP A 235 -25.50 3.92 11.96
C TRP A 235 -24.48 4.56 11.01
N LEU A 236 -23.39 5.17 11.54
CA LEU A 236 -22.32 5.72 10.69
C LEU A 236 -21.69 4.67 9.78
N GLY A 237 -21.71 3.39 10.19
CA GLY A 237 -21.24 2.29 9.35
C GLY A 237 -22.07 2.06 8.07
N TRP A 238 -23.30 2.58 8.00
CA TRP A 238 -24.11 2.55 6.78
C TRP A 238 -23.82 3.71 5.84
N LEU A 239 -23.14 4.76 6.27
CA LEU A 239 -22.75 5.89 5.42
C LEU A 239 -21.52 5.59 4.58
N VAL A 240 -20.80 4.51 4.89
CA VAL A 240 -19.53 4.17 4.23
C VAL A 240 -19.64 2.84 3.49
N PRO A 241 -19.12 2.76 2.23
CA PRO A 241 -19.22 1.55 1.42
C PRO A 241 -18.48 0.34 2.03
N ASN A 242 -17.41 0.55 2.77
CA ASN A 242 -16.73 -0.51 3.51
C ASN A 242 -17.65 -1.17 4.55
N GLY A 243 -18.55 -0.40 5.14
CA GLY A 243 -19.58 -0.91 6.04
C GLY A 243 -20.62 -1.77 5.32
N TRP A 244 -20.97 -1.45 4.08
CA TRP A 244 -21.87 -2.28 3.28
C TRP A 244 -21.22 -3.63 2.96
N LEU A 245 -19.95 -3.61 2.52
CA LEU A 245 -19.21 -4.85 2.21
C LEU A 245 -19.18 -5.82 3.40
N VAL A 246 -18.91 -5.34 4.61
CA VAL A 246 -18.90 -6.16 5.83
C VAL A 246 -20.33 -6.64 6.17
N ARG A 247 -21.34 -5.78 6.01
CA ARG A 247 -22.75 -6.09 6.31
C ARG A 247 -23.45 -6.96 5.26
N SER A 248 -22.76 -7.33 4.16
CA SER A 248 -23.25 -8.36 3.23
C SER A 248 -23.25 -9.76 3.84
N ARG A 249 -22.47 -10.00 4.92
CA ARG A 249 -22.45 -11.19 5.76
C ARG A 249 -22.22 -12.50 4.99
N PRO A 250 -21.12 -12.68 4.27
CA PRO A 250 -20.83 -13.97 3.65
C PRO A 250 -20.88 -15.11 4.68
N PHE A 251 -21.54 -16.21 4.37
CA PHE A 251 -21.75 -17.39 5.23
C PHE A 251 -22.52 -17.13 6.53
N ALA A 252 -23.20 -15.97 6.66
CA ALA A 252 -23.95 -15.60 7.86
C ALA A 252 -25.27 -14.91 7.51
N GLU A 253 -26.15 -15.59 6.79
CA GLU A 253 -27.39 -15.04 6.22
C GLU A 253 -27.10 -13.86 5.26
N GLU A 254 -26.64 -14.19 4.07
CA GLU A 254 -26.16 -13.24 3.08
C GLU A 254 -27.20 -12.18 2.73
N ARG A 255 -26.81 -10.92 2.79
CA ARG A 255 -27.66 -9.76 2.44
C ARG A 255 -27.36 -9.30 1.02
N TRP A 256 -27.89 -9.98 0.03
CA TRP A 256 -27.66 -9.71 -1.40
C TRP A 256 -28.02 -8.29 -1.85
N TRP A 257 -29.05 -7.69 -1.25
CA TRP A 257 -29.47 -6.34 -1.58
C TRP A 257 -28.41 -5.29 -1.34
N VAL A 258 -27.47 -5.54 -0.43
CA VAL A 258 -26.37 -4.63 -0.12
C VAL A 258 -25.46 -4.42 -1.33
N PHE A 259 -25.29 -5.45 -2.16
CA PHE A 259 -24.50 -5.33 -3.39
C PHE A 259 -25.14 -4.39 -4.41
N LEU A 260 -26.45 -4.16 -4.35
CA LEU A 260 -27.13 -3.14 -5.17
C LEU A 260 -26.68 -1.73 -4.77
N LEU A 261 -26.49 -1.46 -3.47
CA LEU A 261 -25.94 -0.18 -2.99
C LEU A 261 -24.50 0.03 -3.51
N VAL A 262 -23.68 -1.03 -3.45
CA VAL A 262 -22.30 -0.99 -3.97
C VAL A 262 -22.31 -0.71 -5.47
N ALA A 263 -23.17 -1.40 -6.24
CA ALA A 263 -23.32 -1.20 -7.68
C ALA A 263 -23.77 0.23 -8.01
N ALA A 264 -24.79 0.73 -7.30
CA ALA A 264 -25.28 2.11 -7.48
C ALA A 264 -24.20 3.15 -7.21
N LEU A 265 -23.41 2.98 -6.13
CA LEU A 265 -22.28 3.86 -5.82
C LEU A 265 -21.21 3.80 -6.92
N VAL A 266 -20.85 2.60 -7.38
CA VAL A 266 -19.85 2.43 -8.46
C VAL A 266 -20.32 3.14 -9.73
N VAL A 267 -21.58 2.96 -10.14
CA VAL A 267 -22.16 3.66 -11.29
C VAL A 267 -22.11 5.17 -11.09
N ALA A 268 -22.46 5.68 -9.91
CA ALA A 268 -22.40 7.11 -9.59
C ALA A 268 -20.97 7.66 -9.66
N LEU A 269 -19.98 6.93 -9.13
CA LEU A 269 -18.56 7.32 -9.17
C LEU A 269 -18.02 7.33 -10.60
N LEU A 270 -18.32 6.30 -11.41
CA LEU A 270 -17.89 6.21 -12.80
C LEU A 270 -18.54 7.30 -13.66
N TRP A 271 -19.82 7.55 -13.45
CA TRP A 271 -20.54 8.64 -14.12
C TRP A 271 -19.95 10.00 -13.76
N THR A 272 -19.69 10.24 -12.46
CA THR A 272 -19.05 11.48 -11.97
C THR A 272 -17.65 11.66 -12.59
N ALA A 273 -16.82 10.61 -12.59
CA ALA A 273 -15.51 10.64 -13.21
C ALA A 273 -15.59 10.96 -14.71
N GLY A 274 -16.54 10.35 -15.43
CA GLY A 274 -16.80 10.64 -16.84
C GLY A 274 -17.23 12.08 -17.08
N ARG A 275 -18.15 12.61 -16.26
CA ARG A 275 -18.60 14.01 -16.34
C ARG A 275 -17.48 15.00 -16.05
N LEU A 276 -16.66 14.73 -15.02
CA LEU A 276 -15.51 15.59 -14.70
C LEU A 276 -14.47 15.57 -15.82
N ALA A 277 -14.21 14.40 -16.41
CA ALA A 277 -13.27 14.26 -17.52
C ALA A 277 -13.67 15.08 -18.77
N THR A 278 -14.99 15.34 -18.98
CA THR A 278 -15.45 16.21 -20.09
C THR A 278 -15.36 17.70 -19.80
N ARG A 279 -15.30 18.08 -18.52
CA ARG A 279 -15.38 19.48 -18.11
C ARG A 279 -14.02 20.11 -17.76
N ARG A 280 -12.95 19.32 -17.78
CA ARG A 280 -11.58 19.81 -17.52
C ARG A 280 -10.69 19.73 -18.75
N ASP A 281 -9.68 20.59 -18.80
CA ASP A 281 -8.63 20.50 -19.80
C ASP A 281 -7.59 19.43 -19.43
N LEU A 282 -6.92 18.85 -20.43
CA LEU A 282 -5.84 17.90 -20.23
C LEU A 282 -4.74 18.55 -19.39
N GLY A 283 -4.25 17.82 -18.40
CA GLY A 283 -3.23 18.31 -17.46
C GLY A 283 -3.78 19.17 -16.30
N ALA A 284 -4.96 19.77 -16.41
CA ALA A 284 -5.59 20.54 -15.34
C ALA A 284 -6.30 19.63 -14.29
N GLY A 285 -6.56 20.14 -13.09
CA GLY A 285 -7.44 19.54 -12.08
C GLY A 285 -8.61 20.47 -11.81
N PHE A 286 -9.78 19.91 -11.54
CA PHE A 286 -11.01 20.70 -11.30
C PHE A 286 -10.94 21.61 -10.07
N GLY A 287 -10.09 21.28 -9.08
CA GLY A 287 -9.93 22.02 -7.82
C GLY A 287 -8.57 22.71 -7.64
N THR A 288 -7.68 22.62 -8.61
CA THR A 288 -6.35 23.21 -8.50
C THR A 288 -6.28 24.58 -9.18
N VAL A 289 -6.51 25.62 -8.41
CA VAL A 289 -5.98 26.94 -8.79
C VAL A 289 -4.46 26.82 -8.68
N VAL A 290 -3.79 26.68 -9.83
CA VAL A 290 -2.32 26.77 -9.91
C VAL A 290 -1.99 28.23 -9.54
N ARG A 291 -1.74 28.48 -8.26
CA ARG A 291 -1.18 29.76 -7.85
C ARG A 291 0.27 29.78 -8.32
N PRO A 292 0.67 30.77 -9.14
CA PRO A 292 2.07 30.92 -9.49
C PRO A 292 2.86 31.01 -8.17
N GLY A 293 3.96 30.27 -8.07
CA GLY A 293 4.82 30.33 -6.90
C GLY A 293 5.37 31.75 -6.73
N PRO A 294 5.84 32.12 -5.52
CA PRO A 294 6.45 33.43 -5.30
C PRO A 294 7.62 33.60 -6.27
N PRO A 295 7.82 34.80 -6.84
CA PRO A 295 8.85 35.07 -7.86
C PRO A 295 10.29 34.94 -7.31
N ARG A 296 10.44 34.87 -6.00
CA ARG A 296 11.75 34.67 -5.32
C ARG A 296 11.69 33.43 -4.43
N ALA A 297 12.84 32.70 -4.39
CA ALA A 297 12.99 31.57 -3.48
C ALA A 297 12.86 32.05 -2.02
N ALA A 298 12.17 31.26 -1.20
CA ALA A 298 12.10 31.52 0.24
C ALA A 298 13.52 31.56 0.86
N PRO A 299 13.76 32.40 1.89
CA PRO A 299 15.10 32.51 2.50
C PRO A 299 15.71 31.18 2.96
N GLY A 300 14.88 30.19 3.33
CA GLY A 300 15.32 28.85 3.72
C GLY A 300 15.72 27.93 2.55
N LEU A 301 15.48 28.31 1.28
CA LEU A 301 15.81 27.48 0.11
C LEU A 301 17.17 27.83 -0.53
N ARG A 302 18.18 28.09 0.31
CA ARG A 302 19.52 28.49 -0.15
C ARG A 302 20.53 27.35 -0.26
N SER A 303 20.10 26.09 -0.04
CA SER A 303 20.99 24.92 -0.11
C SER A 303 20.32 23.72 -0.76
N ALA A 304 21.12 22.81 -1.35
CA ALA A 304 20.63 21.56 -1.90
C ALA A 304 19.88 20.71 -0.85
N GLY A 305 20.36 20.69 0.40
CA GLY A 305 19.69 19.98 1.50
C GLY A 305 18.32 20.58 1.86
N ALA A 306 18.18 21.91 1.87
CA ALA A 306 16.90 22.57 2.10
C ALA A 306 15.89 22.28 0.98
N LEU A 307 16.33 22.20 -0.26
CA LEU A 307 15.51 21.77 -1.39
C LEU A 307 15.07 20.32 -1.22
N THR A 308 16.00 19.42 -0.89
CA THR A 308 15.70 18.00 -0.64
C THR A 308 14.66 17.85 0.47
N TRP A 309 14.85 18.55 1.61
CA TRP A 309 13.87 18.54 2.70
C TRP A 309 12.49 19.03 2.24
N ARG A 310 12.43 20.14 1.51
CA ARG A 310 11.15 20.66 0.97
C ARG A 310 10.45 19.64 0.07
N LEU A 311 11.19 18.88 -0.74
CA LEU A 311 10.64 17.85 -1.62
C LEU A 311 10.14 16.61 -0.84
N HIS A 312 10.73 16.31 0.32
CA HIS A 312 10.43 15.10 1.10
C HIS A 312 9.54 15.35 2.31
N ARG A 313 9.46 16.60 2.84
CA ARG A 313 8.75 16.90 4.09
C ARG A 313 7.28 16.46 4.08
N GLY A 314 6.58 16.62 2.96
CA GLY A 314 5.19 16.20 2.86
C GLY A 314 5.03 14.69 3.03
N MET A 315 5.90 13.91 2.40
CA MET A 315 5.92 12.45 2.54
C MET A 315 6.35 12.05 3.96
N ALA A 316 7.38 12.68 4.52
CA ALA A 316 7.84 12.43 5.89
C ALA A 316 6.73 12.69 6.93
N ILE A 317 6.02 13.82 6.81
CA ILE A 317 4.90 14.16 7.70
C ILE A 317 3.77 13.12 7.57
N THR A 318 3.42 12.72 6.36
CA THR A 318 2.38 11.70 6.15
C THR A 318 2.73 10.37 6.82
N TRP A 319 4.00 9.93 6.69
CA TRP A 319 4.47 8.72 7.34
C TRP A 319 4.51 8.85 8.87
N LEU A 320 4.93 10.01 9.40
CA LEU A 320 4.92 10.27 10.85
C LEU A 320 3.51 10.26 11.42
N LEU A 321 2.56 10.91 10.75
CA LEU A 321 1.15 10.88 11.16
C LEU A 321 0.58 9.46 11.08
N GLY A 322 0.94 8.68 10.06
CA GLY A 322 0.57 7.27 9.94
C GLY A 322 1.16 6.41 11.05
N ALA A 323 2.42 6.63 11.40
CA ALA A 323 3.09 5.95 12.51
C ALA A 323 2.39 6.23 13.85
N ILE A 324 2.06 7.49 14.14
CA ILE A 324 1.30 7.88 15.34
C ILE A 324 -0.09 7.23 15.34
N ALA A 325 -0.81 7.31 14.21
CA ALA A 325 -2.16 6.79 14.07
C ALA A 325 -2.25 5.26 14.24
N ILE A 326 -1.15 4.54 13.98
CA ILE A 326 -1.08 3.09 14.18
C ILE A 326 -0.55 2.78 15.58
N SER A 327 0.60 3.36 15.97
CA SER A 327 1.30 2.95 17.19
C SER A 327 0.57 3.34 18.48
N LEU A 328 0.00 4.55 18.53
CA LEU A 328 -0.64 5.02 19.75
C LEU A 328 -1.90 4.24 20.11
N PRO A 329 -2.89 4.03 19.22
CA PRO A 329 -4.03 3.17 19.52
C PRO A 329 -3.64 1.71 19.78
N THR A 330 -2.64 1.19 19.04
CA THR A 330 -2.16 -0.18 19.26
C THR A 330 -1.54 -0.34 20.65
N GLY A 331 -0.85 0.68 21.16
CA GLY A 331 -0.30 0.69 22.51
C GLY A 331 -1.38 0.53 23.59
N PHE A 332 -2.43 1.34 23.51
CA PHE A 332 -3.54 1.28 24.48
C PHE A 332 -4.33 -0.03 24.38
N VAL A 333 -4.78 -0.37 23.17
CA VAL A 333 -5.64 -1.54 22.95
C VAL A 333 -4.86 -2.84 23.10
N GLY A 334 -3.59 -2.86 22.70
CA GLY A 334 -2.75 -4.05 22.78
C GLY A 334 -2.41 -4.45 24.21
N ALA A 335 -2.19 -3.50 25.10
CA ALA A 335 -1.94 -3.77 26.52
C ALA A 335 -3.14 -4.47 27.17
N ASP A 336 -4.33 -3.87 27.06
CA ASP A 336 -5.57 -4.44 27.61
C ASP A 336 -5.88 -5.83 27.01
N ALA A 337 -5.67 -5.98 25.68
CA ALA A 337 -5.88 -7.26 25.01
C ALA A 337 -4.94 -8.34 25.55
N MET A 338 -3.67 -8.04 25.72
CA MET A 338 -2.69 -9.03 26.18
C MET A 338 -2.94 -9.44 27.63
N GLU A 339 -3.43 -8.56 28.46
CA GLU A 339 -3.82 -8.86 29.85
C GLU A 339 -5.00 -9.86 29.91
N GLN A 340 -6.01 -9.67 29.04
CA GLN A 340 -7.13 -10.60 28.90
C GLN A 340 -6.68 -11.99 28.40
N TYR A 341 -5.62 -12.07 27.62
CA TYR A 341 -5.11 -13.35 27.08
C TYR A 341 -4.04 -14.02 27.94
N ALA A 342 -3.65 -13.44 29.04
CA ALA A 342 -2.65 -14.01 29.98
C ALA A 342 -3.00 -15.42 30.45
N GLY A 343 -4.29 -15.82 30.36
CA GLY A 343 -4.77 -17.18 30.63
C GLY A 343 -4.51 -18.22 29.54
N SER A 344 -4.14 -17.81 28.32
CA SER A 344 -3.94 -18.72 27.21
C SER A 344 -2.55 -19.37 27.25
N GLU A 345 -2.51 -20.69 27.46
CA GLU A 345 -1.27 -21.48 27.52
C GLU A 345 -0.45 -21.37 26.21
N ARG A 346 -1.12 -21.42 25.07
CA ARG A 346 -0.50 -21.34 23.75
C ARG A 346 0.15 -19.97 23.47
N LEU A 347 -0.44 -18.88 23.97
CA LEU A 347 0.16 -17.55 23.85
C LEU A 347 1.30 -17.34 24.83
N ARG A 348 1.26 -18.01 25.99
CA ARG A 348 2.41 -18.07 26.89
C ARG A 348 3.58 -18.85 26.30
N GLU A 349 3.32 -20.00 25.65
CA GLU A 349 4.33 -20.74 24.89
C GLU A 349 4.93 -19.90 23.76
N TRP A 350 4.11 -19.15 23.04
CA TRP A 350 4.57 -18.22 22.01
C TRP A 350 5.43 -17.09 22.59
N ALA A 351 5.04 -16.47 23.68
CA ALA A 351 5.84 -15.46 24.37
C ALA A 351 7.16 -16.03 24.92
N ALA A 352 7.11 -17.22 25.49
CA ALA A 352 8.31 -17.93 25.97
C ALA A 352 9.27 -18.29 24.83
N ALA A 353 8.74 -18.65 23.64
CA ALA A 353 9.56 -18.87 22.44
C ALA A 353 10.27 -17.59 21.93
N MET A 354 9.79 -16.42 22.34
CA MET A 354 10.41 -15.11 22.06
C MET A 354 11.26 -14.57 23.21
N ASP A 355 11.55 -15.40 24.23
CA ASP A 355 12.28 -14.97 25.43
C ASP A 355 11.66 -13.74 26.13
N ALA A 356 10.34 -13.59 25.98
CA ALA A 356 9.60 -12.47 26.55
C ALA A 356 9.07 -12.81 27.93
N ASN A 357 9.27 -11.92 28.90
CA ASN A 357 8.80 -12.11 30.28
C ASN A 357 7.27 -12.05 30.40
N HIS A 358 6.66 -11.28 29.48
CA HIS A 358 5.21 -11.07 29.44
C HIS A 358 4.68 -11.14 28.01
N LEU A 359 3.46 -11.62 27.83
CA LEU A 359 2.79 -11.72 26.55
C LEU A 359 2.68 -10.36 25.82
N GLY A 360 2.49 -9.28 26.56
CA GLY A 360 2.46 -7.92 26.02
C GLY A 360 3.78 -7.49 25.37
N GLU A 361 4.90 -7.80 26.01
CA GLU A 361 6.24 -7.55 25.49
C GLU A 361 6.46 -8.26 24.15
N ALA A 362 6.17 -9.56 24.08
CA ALA A 362 6.26 -10.33 22.83
C ALA A 362 5.40 -9.74 21.71
N PHE A 363 4.18 -9.32 22.02
CA PHE A 363 3.26 -8.74 21.05
C PHE A 363 3.77 -7.42 20.47
N PHE A 364 4.15 -6.47 21.33
CA PHE A 364 4.65 -5.17 20.88
C PHE A 364 5.97 -5.29 20.13
N THR A 365 6.84 -6.17 20.59
CA THR A 365 8.11 -6.49 19.95
C THR A 365 7.91 -7.03 18.53
N TYR A 366 6.96 -7.97 18.35
CA TYR A 366 6.61 -8.51 17.05
C TYR A 366 6.02 -7.44 16.12
N ILE A 367 5.13 -6.59 16.61
CA ILE A 367 4.54 -5.52 15.80
C ILE A 367 5.60 -4.48 15.44
N ALA A 368 6.46 -4.08 16.39
CA ALA A 368 7.56 -3.15 16.13
C ALA A 368 8.50 -3.66 15.04
N PHE A 369 8.87 -4.94 15.12
CA PHE A 369 9.66 -5.61 14.09
C PHE A 369 8.95 -5.60 12.73
N THR A 370 7.66 -5.90 12.70
CA THR A 370 6.86 -5.87 11.46
C THR A 370 6.78 -4.45 10.87
N MET A 371 6.66 -3.42 11.72
CA MET A 371 6.64 -2.00 11.28
C MET A 371 7.99 -1.54 10.71
N CYS A 372 9.09 -2.20 11.03
CA CYS A 372 10.40 -1.89 10.49
C CYS A 372 10.46 -2.04 8.94
N PHE A 373 9.73 -2.97 8.36
CA PHE A 373 9.74 -3.22 6.91
C PHE A 373 9.10 -2.09 6.09
N PRO A 374 7.89 -1.60 6.37
CA PRO A 374 7.35 -0.44 5.67
C PRO A 374 8.21 0.81 5.88
N ILE A 375 8.84 0.98 7.06
CA ILE A 375 9.77 2.08 7.31
C ILE A 375 11.03 1.93 6.43
N THR A 376 11.52 0.72 6.22
CA THR A 376 12.62 0.45 5.28
C THR A 376 12.23 0.74 3.83
N ILE A 377 10.99 0.46 3.43
CA ILE A 377 10.46 0.86 2.11
C ILE A 377 10.57 2.38 1.93
N TYR A 378 10.17 3.17 2.93
CA TYR A 378 10.33 4.62 2.90
C TYR A 378 11.80 5.04 2.71
N ALA A 379 12.72 4.42 3.45
CA ALA A 379 14.15 4.69 3.36
C ALA A 379 14.71 4.42 1.96
N LEU A 380 14.39 3.25 1.39
CA LEU A 380 14.80 2.86 0.03
C LEU A 380 14.20 3.79 -1.04
N MET A 381 12.92 4.13 -0.95
CA MET A 381 12.28 5.08 -1.87
C MET A 381 12.99 6.44 -1.87
N THR A 382 13.46 6.88 -0.70
CA THR A 382 14.17 8.15 -0.55
C THR A 382 15.54 8.11 -1.23
N VAL A 383 16.35 7.07 -1.00
CA VAL A 383 17.67 6.93 -1.64
C VAL A 383 17.55 6.71 -3.15
N LEU A 384 16.66 5.80 -3.56
CA LEU A 384 16.50 5.45 -4.97
C LEU A 384 15.88 6.58 -5.80
N ARG A 385 15.32 7.60 -5.17
CA ARG A 385 14.88 8.83 -5.83
C ARG A 385 16.05 9.57 -6.51
N LEU A 386 17.28 9.47 -5.99
CA LEU A 386 18.48 9.99 -6.66
C LEU A 386 18.56 9.52 -8.12
N ARG A 387 18.22 8.25 -8.37
CA ARG A 387 18.19 7.69 -9.72
C ARG A 387 17.06 8.28 -10.57
N GLY A 388 15.92 8.57 -9.96
CA GLY A 388 14.81 9.25 -10.64
C GLY A 388 15.18 10.66 -11.06
N GLU A 389 15.80 11.43 -10.17
CA GLU A 389 16.24 12.81 -10.46
C GLU A 389 17.32 12.87 -11.57
N GLU A 390 18.20 11.83 -11.67
CA GLU A 390 19.10 11.68 -12.82
C GLU A 390 18.33 11.40 -14.12
N HIS A 391 17.38 10.46 -14.06
CA HIS A 391 16.64 10.02 -15.24
C HIS A 391 15.75 11.13 -15.82
N ASP A 392 15.23 11.98 -14.96
CA ASP A 392 14.32 13.08 -15.31
C ASP A 392 15.10 14.37 -15.66
N GLY A 393 16.45 14.34 -15.67
CA GLY A 393 17.30 15.48 -15.99
C GLY A 393 17.40 16.56 -14.90
N HIS A 394 16.72 16.37 -13.75
CA HIS A 394 16.72 17.34 -12.66
C HIS A 394 18.10 17.47 -11.99
N ALA A 395 18.87 16.34 -11.95
CA ALA A 395 20.21 16.34 -11.40
C ALA A 395 21.16 17.26 -12.16
N GLU A 396 21.05 17.36 -13.48
CA GLU A 396 21.88 18.23 -14.33
C GLU A 396 21.65 19.71 -13.97
N LEU A 397 20.39 20.12 -13.81
CA LEU A 397 20.04 21.48 -13.43
C LEU A 397 20.63 21.87 -12.05
N LEU A 398 20.65 20.92 -11.10
CA LEU A 398 21.21 21.18 -9.77
C LEU A 398 22.74 21.19 -9.77
N LEU A 399 23.36 20.33 -10.58
CA LEU A 399 24.82 20.19 -10.67
C LEU A 399 25.47 21.22 -11.59
N SER A 400 24.68 21.95 -12.41
CA SER A 400 25.16 23.15 -13.12
C SER A 400 25.40 24.35 -12.19
N ALA A 401 24.81 24.32 -10.98
CA ALA A 401 25.14 25.25 -9.90
C ALA A 401 26.38 24.76 -9.14
N PRO A 402 27.05 25.60 -8.30
CA PRO A 402 28.24 25.21 -7.52
C PRO A 402 27.89 24.25 -6.36
N VAL A 403 27.31 23.09 -6.69
CA VAL A 403 26.94 22.02 -5.77
C VAL A 403 27.67 20.74 -6.15
N SER A 404 28.47 20.17 -5.24
CA SER A 404 29.12 18.89 -5.49
C SER A 404 28.12 17.73 -5.49
N ARG A 405 28.42 16.66 -6.25
CA ARG A 405 27.62 15.43 -6.30
C ARG A 405 27.38 14.82 -4.92
N VAL A 406 28.41 14.85 -4.06
CA VAL A 406 28.31 14.36 -2.67
C VAL A 406 27.36 15.22 -1.85
N ARG A 407 27.44 16.55 -1.96
CA ARG A 407 26.55 17.46 -1.22
C ARG A 407 25.10 17.31 -1.64
N TRP A 408 24.86 17.05 -2.93
CA TRP A 408 23.53 16.74 -3.45
C TRP A 408 23.01 15.41 -2.88
N ALA A 409 23.77 14.31 -2.99
CA ALA A 409 23.39 13.01 -2.48
C ALA A 409 23.26 12.98 -0.95
N ALA A 410 24.10 13.72 -0.22
CA ALA A 410 24.05 13.83 1.23
C ALA A 410 22.69 14.37 1.75
N GLY A 411 22.04 15.26 0.99
CA GLY A 411 20.70 15.73 1.34
C GLY A 411 19.68 14.59 1.38
N TYR A 412 19.70 13.70 0.39
CA TYR A 412 18.82 12.52 0.32
C TYR A 412 19.18 11.48 1.39
N LEU A 413 20.47 11.25 1.61
CA LEU A 413 20.95 10.35 2.65
C LEU A 413 20.53 10.81 4.05
N LEU A 414 20.65 12.11 4.34
CA LEU A 414 20.22 12.65 5.63
C LEU A 414 18.74 12.38 5.88
N VAL A 415 17.89 12.59 4.88
CA VAL A 415 16.45 12.29 4.99
C VAL A 415 16.22 10.79 5.13
N ALA A 416 16.94 9.95 4.36
CA ALA A 416 16.80 8.50 4.38
C ALA A 416 17.29 7.85 5.67
N LEU A 417 18.16 8.49 6.43
CA LEU A 417 18.62 8.04 7.74
C LEU A 417 17.80 8.61 8.89
N ALA A 418 17.52 9.93 8.85
CA ALA A 418 16.87 10.63 9.95
C ALA A 418 15.37 10.33 10.06
N VAL A 419 14.64 10.29 8.93
CA VAL A 419 13.18 10.08 8.97
C VAL A 419 12.82 8.67 9.40
N PRO A 420 13.43 7.57 8.90
CA PRO A 420 13.20 6.23 9.43
C PRO A 420 13.54 6.09 10.92
N ALA A 421 14.62 6.70 11.38
CA ALA A 421 14.97 6.73 12.80
C ALA A 421 13.87 7.43 13.63
N ALA A 422 13.38 8.60 13.16
CA ALA A 422 12.26 9.29 13.78
C ALA A 422 10.95 8.47 13.77
N LEU A 423 10.69 7.74 12.67
CA LEU A 423 9.52 6.87 12.56
C LEU A 423 9.56 5.72 13.58
N LEU A 424 10.70 5.03 13.71
CA LEU A 424 10.89 3.96 14.71
C LEU A 424 10.77 4.51 16.13
N THR A 425 11.35 5.69 16.38
CA THR A 425 11.20 6.39 17.67
C THR A 425 9.72 6.67 17.98
N VAL A 426 8.97 7.21 17.02
CA VAL A 426 7.54 7.51 17.18
C VAL A 426 6.73 6.25 17.42
N VAL A 427 7.05 5.14 16.72
CA VAL A 427 6.39 3.85 16.93
C VAL A 427 6.64 3.35 18.35
N GLY A 428 7.89 3.38 18.83
CA GLY A 428 8.23 2.96 20.18
C GLY A 428 7.57 3.83 21.25
N LEU A 429 7.57 5.14 21.08
CA LEU A 429 6.88 6.05 21.99
C LEU A 429 5.36 5.82 22.00
N GLY A 430 4.75 5.60 20.82
CA GLY A 430 3.31 5.34 20.72
C GLY A 430 2.91 4.04 21.44
N PHE A 431 3.66 2.96 21.24
CA PHE A 431 3.44 1.71 21.98
C PHE A 431 3.68 1.90 23.48
N GLY A 432 4.80 2.57 23.84
CA GLY A 432 5.18 2.76 25.24
C GLY A 432 4.21 3.64 26.04
N ILE A 433 3.66 4.70 25.42
CA ILE A 433 2.65 5.55 26.06
C ILE A 433 1.38 4.76 26.32
N GLY A 434 0.94 3.94 25.36
CA GLY A 434 -0.27 3.14 25.50
C GLY A 434 -0.12 1.98 26.49
N SER A 435 1.03 1.30 26.49
CA SER A 435 1.30 0.15 27.38
C SER A 435 1.87 0.52 28.75
N GLY A 436 2.25 1.78 28.98
CA GLY A 436 2.94 2.20 30.22
C GLY A 436 4.43 1.86 30.26
N ALA A 437 5.02 1.26 29.21
CA ALA A 437 6.40 0.77 29.14
C ALA A 437 7.27 1.60 28.16
N VAL A 438 7.28 2.94 28.31
CA VAL A 438 7.91 3.87 27.35
C VAL A 438 9.39 3.57 27.12
N GLY A 439 10.16 3.34 28.18
CA GLY A 439 11.60 3.10 28.08
C GLY A 439 11.95 1.83 27.32
N GLU A 440 11.22 0.76 27.59
CA GLU A 440 11.39 -0.56 27.00
C GLU A 440 11.01 -0.55 25.50
N MET A 441 9.84 -0.02 25.16
CA MET A 441 9.38 0.06 23.78
C MET A 441 10.25 0.99 22.93
N PHE A 442 10.76 2.08 23.51
CA PHE A 442 11.73 2.95 22.85
C PHE A 442 13.03 2.21 22.55
N THR A 443 13.61 1.49 23.51
CA THR A 443 14.87 0.76 23.31
C THR A 443 14.70 -0.36 22.28
N THR A 444 13.60 -1.09 22.32
CA THR A 444 13.25 -2.14 21.34
C THR A 444 13.17 -1.58 19.93
N THR A 445 12.44 -0.49 19.70
CA THR A 445 12.33 0.08 18.35
C THR A 445 13.61 0.80 17.90
N ALA A 446 14.34 1.44 18.81
CA ALA A 446 15.61 2.09 18.50
C ALA A 446 16.69 1.07 18.06
N SER A 447 16.68 -0.14 18.61
CA SER A 447 17.60 -1.21 18.21
C SER A 447 17.44 -1.65 16.76
N LEU A 448 16.29 -1.41 16.14
CA LEU A 448 16.02 -1.72 14.72
C LEU A 448 16.64 -0.68 13.75
N ILE A 449 16.99 0.52 14.22
CA ILE A 449 17.48 1.62 13.37
C ILE A 449 18.72 1.22 12.57
N PRO A 450 19.78 0.61 13.15
CA PRO A 450 20.98 0.24 12.40
C PRO A 450 20.72 -0.74 11.26
N ALA A 451 19.77 -1.68 11.41
CA ALA A 451 19.39 -2.61 10.34
C ALA A 451 18.76 -1.87 9.15
N VAL A 452 17.89 -0.88 9.40
CA VAL A 452 17.33 -0.01 8.34
C VAL A 452 18.45 0.79 7.67
N TRP A 453 19.42 1.30 8.43
CA TRP A 453 20.57 2.03 7.88
C TRP A 453 21.46 1.16 6.99
N VAL A 454 21.61 -0.14 7.28
CA VAL A 454 22.30 -1.09 6.37
C VAL A 454 21.57 -1.17 5.02
N MET A 455 20.25 -1.22 5.01
CA MET A 455 19.46 -1.23 3.76
C MET A 455 19.63 0.08 2.97
N VAL A 456 19.69 1.23 3.65
CA VAL A 456 20.05 2.52 3.05
C VAL A 456 21.46 2.46 2.44
N GLY A 457 22.42 1.88 3.16
CA GLY A 457 23.80 1.68 2.70
C GLY A 457 23.87 0.82 1.43
N ILE A 458 23.17 -0.31 1.40
CA ILE A 458 23.09 -1.20 0.21
C ILE A 458 22.53 -0.42 -0.98
N ALA A 459 21.44 0.32 -0.80
CA ALA A 459 20.83 1.10 -1.87
C ALA A 459 21.76 2.21 -2.37
N MET A 460 22.49 2.88 -1.47
CA MET A 460 23.45 3.93 -1.83
C MET A 460 24.69 3.36 -2.53
N ALA A 461 25.24 2.24 -2.05
CA ALA A 461 26.34 1.54 -2.71
C ALA A 461 25.94 1.10 -4.12
N ALA A 462 24.75 0.49 -4.26
CA ALA A 462 24.21 0.11 -5.56
C ALA A 462 24.02 1.32 -6.49
N TYR A 463 23.54 2.45 -5.98
CA TYR A 463 23.38 3.68 -6.74
C TYR A 463 24.71 4.24 -7.23
N GLY A 464 25.72 4.32 -6.37
CA GLY A 464 27.04 4.84 -6.72
C GLY A 464 27.81 3.95 -7.70
N LEU A 465 27.71 2.62 -7.55
CA LEU A 465 28.51 1.66 -8.33
C LEU A 465 27.80 1.17 -9.60
N LEU A 466 26.48 0.93 -9.55
CA LEU A 466 25.74 0.23 -10.60
C LEU A 466 24.77 1.14 -11.38
N GLY A 467 24.57 2.38 -10.96
CA GLY A 467 23.74 3.37 -11.65
C GLY A 467 22.32 2.85 -11.96
N ARG A 468 22.08 2.46 -13.23
CA ARG A 468 20.74 2.01 -13.69
C ARG A 468 20.22 0.76 -12.98
N ARG A 469 21.09 -0.11 -12.49
CA ARG A 469 20.71 -1.37 -11.80
C ARG A 469 20.44 -1.18 -10.31
N SER A 470 20.72 0.00 -9.75
CA SER A 470 20.54 0.29 -8.32
C SER A 470 19.13 0.04 -7.80
N VAL A 471 18.12 0.32 -8.62
CA VAL A 471 16.71 0.08 -8.27
C VAL A 471 16.44 -1.41 -8.07
N ILE A 472 16.96 -2.26 -8.98
CA ILE A 472 16.79 -3.72 -8.88
C ILE A 472 17.52 -4.26 -7.65
N VAL A 473 18.74 -3.79 -7.39
CA VAL A 473 19.54 -4.25 -6.24
C VAL A 473 18.92 -3.78 -4.91
N GLY A 474 18.50 -2.52 -4.80
CA GLY A 474 17.89 -1.99 -3.57
C GLY A 474 16.58 -2.72 -3.21
N TRP A 475 15.68 -2.86 -4.17
CA TRP A 475 14.44 -3.61 -3.94
C TRP A 475 14.67 -5.11 -3.80
N GLY A 476 15.60 -5.67 -4.57
CA GLY A 476 15.99 -7.07 -4.49
C GLY A 476 16.54 -7.44 -3.10
N ALA A 477 17.39 -6.59 -2.53
CA ALA A 477 17.90 -6.78 -1.17
C ALA A 477 16.78 -6.81 -0.12
N LEU A 478 15.77 -5.91 -0.25
CA LEU A 478 14.61 -5.94 0.65
C LEU A 478 13.77 -7.21 0.47
N VAL A 479 13.53 -7.62 -0.78
CA VAL A 479 12.78 -8.87 -1.06
C VAL A 479 13.52 -10.07 -0.47
N VAL A 480 14.84 -10.15 -0.63
CA VAL A 480 15.65 -11.23 -0.04
C VAL A 480 15.54 -11.20 1.48
N ALA A 481 15.71 -10.03 2.12
CA ALA A 481 15.59 -9.91 3.57
C ALA A 481 14.19 -10.34 4.07
N LEU A 482 13.12 -9.89 3.41
CA LEU A 482 11.74 -10.29 3.73
C LEU A 482 11.51 -11.80 3.55
N THR A 483 11.99 -12.37 2.42
CA THR A 483 11.83 -13.81 2.15
C THR A 483 12.56 -14.64 3.18
N VAL A 484 13.73 -14.21 3.59
CA VAL A 484 14.53 -14.87 4.63
C VAL A 484 13.79 -14.76 5.97
N GLU A 485 13.37 -13.59 6.40
CA GLU A 485 12.69 -13.40 7.70
C GLU A 485 11.36 -14.16 7.82
N PHE A 486 10.53 -14.11 6.78
CA PHE A 486 9.28 -14.88 6.76
C PHE A 486 9.48 -16.35 6.40
N GLY A 487 10.63 -16.71 5.83
CA GLY A 487 11.03 -18.08 5.47
C GLY A 487 11.55 -18.93 6.64
N GLN A 488 11.62 -18.41 7.86
CA GLN A 488 12.00 -19.18 9.06
C GLN A 488 11.14 -20.44 9.24
N HIS A 489 9.89 -20.39 8.80
CA HIS A 489 8.96 -21.51 8.82
C HIS A 489 9.25 -22.59 7.74
N VAL A 490 10.20 -22.34 6.83
CA VAL A 490 10.54 -23.24 5.69
C VAL A 490 11.80 -24.07 5.98
N GLY A 491 12.38 -23.99 7.18
CA GLY A 491 13.51 -24.81 7.59
C GLY A 491 14.85 -24.43 6.96
N LEU A 492 15.05 -23.16 6.59
CA LEU A 492 16.34 -22.67 6.11
C LEU A 492 17.39 -22.70 7.25
N PRO A 493 18.67 -22.98 6.95
CA PRO A 493 19.75 -22.94 7.93
C PRO A 493 19.93 -21.55 8.55
N GLU A 494 20.25 -21.48 9.85
CA GLU A 494 20.41 -20.23 10.60
C GLU A 494 21.43 -19.26 9.97
N TRP A 495 22.51 -19.77 9.38
CA TRP A 495 23.51 -18.93 8.73
C TRP A 495 22.96 -18.12 7.53
N VAL A 496 21.91 -18.64 6.84
CA VAL A 496 21.25 -17.94 5.73
C VAL A 496 20.56 -16.67 6.24
N PHE A 497 19.87 -16.77 7.38
CA PHE A 497 19.23 -15.59 8.01
C PHE A 497 20.27 -14.54 8.36
N LYS A 498 21.33 -14.96 9.05
CA LYS A 498 22.40 -14.04 9.47
C LYS A 498 23.19 -13.43 8.30
N ALA A 499 23.35 -14.15 7.19
CA ALA A 499 24.11 -13.67 6.03
C ALA A 499 23.31 -12.70 5.15
N PHE A 500 21.99 -12.90 5.00
CA PHE A 500 21.19 -12.20 3.99
C PHE A 500 20.19 -11.20 4.56
N SER A 501 19.96 -11.18 5.87
CA SER A 501 19.09 -10.20 6.52
C SER A 501 19.81 -9.41 7.62
N PRO A 502 19.91 -8.09 7.51
CA PRO A 502 20.40 -7.27 8.62
C PRO A 502 19.44 -7.29 9.81
N PHE A 503 18.17 -7.61 9.57
CA PHE A 503 17.14 -7.69 10.61
C PHE A 503 17.30 -8.90 11.51
N ALA A 504 17.86 -10.01 10.99
CA ALA A 504 18.17 -11.22 11.76
C ALA A 504 19.14 -10.98 12.95
N HIS A 505 19.90 -9.91 12.88
CA HIS A 505 20.85 -9.53 13.96
C HIS A 505 20.24 -8.66 15.05
N VAL A 506 19.06 -8.12 14.81
CA VAL A 506 18.32 -7.26 15.73
C VAL A 506 16.92 -7.82 16.01
N LEU A 507 16.77 -9.15 15.83
CA LEU A 507 15.54 -9.84 16.17
C LEU A 507 15.30 -9.69 17.67
N PRO A 508 14.26 -8.95 18.06
CA PRO A 508 13.97 -8.74 19.49
C PRO A 508 13.59 -10.03 20.23
N PHE A 509 13.31 -11.10 19.46
CA PHE A 509 12.94 -12.44 19.98
C PHE A 509 14.11 -13.24 20.54
N LEU A 510 15.34 -12.80 20.32
CA LEU A 510 16.56 -13.43 20.84
C LEU A 510 17.17 -12.63 22.01
N GLY A 511 16.36 -11.79 22.65
CA GLY A 511 16.79 -10.83 23.64
C GLY A 511 17.33 -9.52 23.04
N PRO A 512 17.62 -8.50 23.88
CA PRO A 512 18.09 -7.22 23.39
C PRO A 512 19.45 -7.39 22.69
N PRO A 513 19.62 -6.85 21.45
CA PRO A 513 20.86 -6.98 20.72
C PRO A 513 22.01 -6.29 21.48
N SER A 514 23.20 -6.89 21.45
CA SER A 514 24.38 -6.30 22.11
C SER A 514 24.75 -4.96 21.48
N THR A 515 25.33 -4.05 22.28
CA THR A 515 25.83 -2.76 21.77
C THR A 515 26.86 -2.95 20.66
N LEU A 516 27.65 -4.05 20.72
CA LEU A 516 28.61 -4.41 19.68
C LEU A 516 27.89 -4.75 18.36
N THR A 517 26.80 -5.50 18.39
CA THR A 517 25.99 -5.82 17.21
C THR A 517 25.44 -4.56 16.55
N LEU A 518 24.86 -3.66 17.35
CA LEU A 518 24.34 -2.38 16.85
C LEU A 518 25.42 -1.51 16.24
N ALA A 519 26.57 -1.41 16.90
CA ALA A 519 27.72 -0.66 16.40
C ALA A 519 28.28 -1.26 15.10
N THR A 520 28.33 -2.60 15.00
CA THR A 520 28.76 -3.30 13.78
C THR A 520 27.83 -3.02 12.60
N LEU A 521 26.52 -3.11 12.79
CA LEU A 521 25.54 -2.78 11.75
C LEU A 521 25.64 -1.31 11.32
N ALA A 522 25.79 -0.38 12.28
CA ALA A 522 25.97 1.03 11.98
C ALA A 522 27.28 1.29 11.19
N LEU A 523 28.36 0.59 11.52
CA LEU A 523 29.62 0.66 10.79
C LEU A 523 29.48 0.10 9.36
N ILE A 524 28.83 -1.05 9.19
CA ILE A 524 28.53 -1.62 7.86
C ILE A 524 27.73 -0.62 7.03
N ALA A 525 26.70 -0.01 7.59
CA ALA A 525 25.92 1.02 6.92
C ALA A 525 26.78 2.20 6.49
N ALA A 526 27.64 2.71 7.39
CA ALA A 526 28.54 3.83 7.10
C ALA A 526 29.54 3.49 5.98
N VAL A 527 30.14 2.30 6.01
CA VAL A 527 31.06 1.82 4.97
C VAL A 527 30.35 1.72 3.61
N LEU A 528 29.17 1.12 3.56
CA LEU A 528 28.39 1.00 2.33
C LEU A 528 28.00 2.37 1.76
N ILE A 529 27.60 3.32 2.62
CA ILE A 529 27.31 4.70 2.23
C ILE A 529 28.58 5.37 1.66
N ALA A 530 29.72 5.23 2.34
CA ALA A 530 30.99 5.80 1.89
C ALA A 530 31.40 5.24 0.52
N VAL A 531 31.30 3.92 0.32
CA VAL A 531 31.55 3.25 -0.96
C VAL A 531 30.62 3.79 -2.05
N GLY A 532 29.33 3.95 -1.73
CA GLY A 532 28.35 4.51 -2.66
C GLY A 532 28.65 5.96 -3.05
N LEU A 533 29.05 6.80 -2.09
CA LEU A 533 29.43 8.19 -2.35
C LEU A 533 30.73 8.28 -3.18
N ALA A 534 31.72 7.44 -2.88
CA ALA A 534 32.96 7.36 -3.65
C ALA A 534 32.71 6.88 -5.10
N GLY A 535 31.81 5.89 -5.28
CA GLY A 535 31.38 5.44 -6.59
C GLY A 535 30.68 6.54 -7.39
N LEU A 536 29.81 7.32 -6.75
CA LEU A 536 29.12 8.45 -7.37
C LEU A 536 30.06 9.56 -7.85
N GLN A 537 31.16 9.78 -7.14
CA GLN A 537 32.19 10.77 -7.56
C GLN A 537 32.91 10.34 -8.84
N ARG A 538 33.17 9.03 -8.97
CA ARG A 538 33.95 8.46 -10.08
C ARG A 538 33.10 8.12 -11.32
N ARG A 539 31.80 7.98 -11.15
CA ARG A 539 30.89 7.61 -12.22
C ARG A 539 30.53 8.83 -13.07
N ASP A 540 30.52 8.67 -14.39
CA ASP A 540 29.93 9.64 -15.27
C ASP A 540 28.41 9.61 -15.13
N LEU A 541 27.80 10.77 -14.98
CA LEU A 541 26.35 10.89 -15.03
C LEU A 541 25.96 10.87 -16.51
N PRO A 542 25.05 9.97 -16.94
CA PRO A 542 24.59 9.96 -18.32
C PRO A 542 23.91 11.30 -18.60
N ALA A 543 24.31 11.92 -19.70
CA ALA A 543 23.68 13.11 -20.25
C ALA A 543 22.25 12.80 -20.72
#